data_2d815f9c9098bf936e11d229a7a5f15a
#
_entry.id   2d815f9c9098bf936e11d229a7a5f15a
#
_cell.length_a   1.000
_cell.length_b   1.000
_cell.length_c   1.000
_cell.angle_alpha   90.00
_cell.angle_beta   90.00
_cell.angle_gamma   90.00
#
_symmetry.space_group_name_H-M   'P 1'
#
loop_
_entity.id
_entity.type
_entity.pdbx_description
1 polymer ?
#
loop_
_entity_poly.entity_id
_entity_poly.type
_entity_poly.pdbx_seq_one_letter_code
_entity_poly.pdbx_strand_id
1 'polypeptide(L)'
;MKSRAAVAFEKAKPLEIVEVDLDGPKAGEVLVEIKATGICHTDEFTISGADPEGLFPAIMGHEGAGVVVELGAGVTSLKAGDHVIPLYTPECRECPSCLSRKTNLCTAIRSTQGQGVMPDGTSRFSYKGQKVHHYMGCSTFSNFTVLPEIALAKVRTDAPFDKICYIGCGVTTGVGAVINTAKVEIGASAIVFGLGGIGLNVIQGLRLAGASMIIGVDINNDRRAWGERFGMTHFVNPKEVKGDLVAHLVTMTKRGADQIGGADYTFDCTGNTDVMRTALEASHRGWGQSIVIGVAAAGKEISTRPFQLVTGRTWKGTAFGGARGRTDVPKIVDWYMDGKIAIDPMITHILTLDDINKGFDLMHEGKSIRSVVVY
;
A
#
# COMPACT_ATOMS: atom_id res chain seq x y z
N MET A 1 1.28 24.84 17.45
CA MET A 1 -0.20 24.80 17.35
C MET A 1 -0.74 23.54 18.02
N LYS A 2 -2.07 23.44 18.20
CA LYS A 2 -2.70 22.20 18.64
C LYS A 2 -3.25 21.43 17.44
N SER A 3 -3.18 20.09 17.51
CA SER A 3 -3.79 19.19 16.53
C SER A 3 -4.51 18.07 17.24
N ARG A 4 -5.70 17.75 16.79
CA ARG A 4 -6.45 16.60 17.30
C ARG A 4 -5.98 15.35 16.57
N ALA A 5 -5.62 14.29 17.31
CA ALA A 5 -5.00 13.11 16.75
C ALA A 5 -5.43 11.83 17.47
N ALA A 6 -5.41 10.71 16.75
CA ALA A 6 -5.54 9.37 17.31
C ALA A 6 -4.13 8.82 17.58
N VAL A 7 -3.81 8.67 18.87
CA VAL A 7 -2.49 8.25 19.34
C VAL A 7 -2.52 6.81 19.81
N ALA A 8 -1.60 6.00 19.33
CA ALA A 8 -1.28 4.70 19.89
C ALA A 8 -0.29 4.92 21.05
N PHE A 9 -0.75 4.91 22.29
CA PHE A 9 0.13 5.08 23.46
C PHE A 9 0.90 3.81 23.79
N GLU A 10 0.27 2.65 23.61
CA GLU A 10 0.85 1.33 23.91
C GLU A 10 0.42 0.33 22.83
N LYS A 11 1.22 -0.72 22.65
CA LYS A 11 0.86 -1.82 21.74
C LYS A 11 -0.38 -2.57 22.24
N ALA A 12 -1.16 -3.07 21.30
CA ALA A 12 -2.36 -3.86 21.54
C ALA A 12 -3.43 -3.12 22.42
N LYS A 13 -3.45 -1.79 22.35
CA LYS A 13 -4.45 -0.94 22.98
C LYS A 13 -5.21 -0.14 21.92
N PRO A 14 -6.48 0.21 22.16
CA PRO A 14 -7.22 1.11 21.29
C PRO A 14 -6.48 2.46 21.16
N LEU A 15 -6.65 3.11 20.02
CA LEU A 15 -6.16 4.47 19.82
C LEU A 15 -6.95 5.44 20.70
N GLU A 16 -6.26 6.40 21.30
CA GLU A 16 -6.87 7.47 22.10
C GLU A 16 -6.92 8.76 21.29
N ILE A 17 -8.09 9.40 21.27
CA ILE A 17 -8.26 10.70 20.61
C ILE A 17 -7.89 11.79 21.59
N VAL A 18 -6.79 12.49 21.31
CA VAL A 18 -6.26 13.55 22.18
C VAL A 18 -5.87 14.78 21.37
N GLU A 19 -5.73 15.91 22.06
CA GLU A 19 -5.14 17.13 21.50
C GLU A 19 -3.64 17.12 21.79
N VAL A 20 -2.83 17.03 20.75
CA VAL A 20 -1.37 17.06 20.81
C VAL A 20 -0.82 18.45 20.48
N ASP A 21 0.37 18.74 20.98
CA ASP A 21 1.14 19.88 20.52
C ASP A 21 1.86 19.51 19.22
N LEU A 22 1.78 20.40 18.22
CA LEU A 22 2.44 20.26 16.93
C LEU A 22 3.30 21.48 16.67
N ASP A 23 4.60 21.26 16.53
CA ASP A 23 5.56 22.30 16.13
C ASP A 23 5.37 22.66 14.65
N GLY A 24 5.72 23.89 14.28
CA GLY A 24 5.72 24.34 12.89
C GLY A 24 6.80 23.65 12.05
N PRO A 25 6.70 23.75 10.70
CA PRO A 25 7.66 23.14 9.80
C PRO A 25 9.02 23.84 9.86
N LYS A 26 10.11 23.10 10.02
CA LYS A 26 11.47 23.58 9.91
C LYS A 26 11.94 23.60 8.46
N ALA A 27 13.20 23.92 8.22
CA ALA A 27 13.78 23.96 6.87
C ALA A 27 13.60 22.61 6.13
N GLY A 28 13.06 22.67 4.90
CA GLY A 28 12.75 21.50 4.08
C GLY A 28 11.50 20.72 4.47
N GLU A 29 10.71 21.25 5.43
CA GLU A 29 9.50 20.61 5.92
C GLU A 29 8.24 21.37 5.51
N VAL A 30 7.11 20.70 5.56
CA VAL A 30 5.81 21.23 5.13
C VAL A 30 4.75 20.84 6.15
N LEU A 31 3.96 21.80 6.61
CA LEU A 31 2.75 21.57 7.39
C LEU A 31 1.58 21.30 6.45
N VAL A 32 0.93 20.16 6.67
CA VAL A 32 -0.21 19.71 5.87
C VAL A 32 -1.44 19.58 6.76
N GLU A 33 -2.55 20.16 6.35
CA GLU A 33 -3.88 19.89 6.88
C GLU A 33 -4.43 18.63 6.20
N ILE A 34 -4.61 17.54 6.95
CA ILE A 34 -5.16 16.30 6.45
C ILE A 34 -6.68 16.44 6.30
N LYS A 35 -7.20 16.11 5.14
CA LYS A 35 -8.64 16.16 4.82
C LYS A 35 -9.29 14.79 4.87
N ALA A 36 -8.52 13.75 4.57
CA ALA A 36 -8.96 12.36 4.68
C ALA A 36 -7.78 11.42 4.87
N THR A 37 -8.02 10.28 5.51
CA THR A 37 -7.02 9.22 5.67
C THR A 37 -7.69 7.83 5.65
N GLY A 38 -7.07 6.87 4.96
CA GLY A 38 -7.48 5.47 4.98
C GLY A 38 -6.96 4.74 6.21
N ILE A 39 -7.68 3.67 6.61
CA ILE A 39 -7.27 2.71 7.65
C ILE A 39 -6.70 1.47 6.97
N CYS A 40 -5.47 1.10 7.28
CA CYS A 40 -4.73 0.03 6.62
C CYS A 40 -4.35 -1.11 7.58
N HIS A 41 -4.23 -2.33 7.05
CA HIS A 41 -3.68 -3.47 7.81
C HIS A 41 -2.25 -3.24 8.29
N THR A 42 -1.48 -2.36 7.65
CA THR A 42 -0.14 -2.00 8.09
C THR A 42 -0.18 -1.20 9.40
N ASP A 43 -1.18 -0.33 9.59
CA ASP A 43 -1.39 0.35 10.87
C ASP A 43 -1.72 -0.66 11.96
N GLU A 44 -2.63 -1.60 11.67
CA GLU A 44 -3.00 -2.68 12.61
C GLU A 44 -1.81 -3.58 12.95
N PHE A 45 -0.98 -3.94 11.97
CA PHE A 45 0.21 -4.75 12.19
C PHE A 45 1.14 -4.11 13.23
N THR A 46 1.30 -2.79 13.19
CA THR A 46 2.08 -2.05 14.19
C THR A 46 1.33 -1.92 15.51
N ILE A 47 0.05 -1.52 15.50
CA ILE A 47 -0.78 -1.34 16.71
C ILE A 47 -0.86 -2.65 17.52
N SER A 48 -1.02 -3.79 16.87
CA SER A 48 -1.07 -5.11 17.53
C SER A 48 0.24 -5.51 18.22
N GLY A 49 1.34 -4.83 17.88
CA GLY A 49 2.69 -5.15 18.36
C GLY A 49 3.36 -6.30 17.61
N ALA A 50 2.81 -6.72 16.47
CA ALA A 50 3.42 -7.71 15.57
C ALA A 50 4.60 -7.12 14.77
N ASP A 51 4.66 -5.79 14.64
CA ASP A 51 5.75 -5.06 14.01
C ASP A 51 6.91 -4.88 15.02
N PRO A 52 8.07 -5.49 14.78
CA PRO A 52 9.21 -5.35 15.68
C PRO A 52 9.84 -3.95 15.67
N GLU A 53 9.55 -3.13 14.63
CA GLU A 53 10.02 -1.76 14.52
C GLU A 53 8.98 -0.74 15.04
N GLY A 54 7.84 -1.20 15.57
CA GLY A 54 6.78 -0.35 16.10
C GLY A 54 7.23 0.51 17.27
N LEU A 55 6.95 1.81 17.20
CA LEU A 55 7.31 2.79 18.24
C LEU A 55 6.05 3.32 18.91
N PHE A 56 6.11 3.52 20.23
CA PHE A 56 5.03 4.06 21.05
C PHE A 56 5.56 5.08 22.06
N PRO A 57 4.83 6.17 22.37
CA PRO A 57 3.60 6.59 21.73
C PRO A 57 3.82 7.11 20.30
N ALA A 58 2.87 6.88 19.39
CA ALA A 58 2.95 7.33 18.01
C ALA A 58 1.58 7.77 17.46
N ILE A 59 1.58 8.72 16.54
CA ILE A 59 0.41 9.01 15.70
C ILE A 59 0.52 8.15 14.47
N MET A 60 -0.44 7.24 14.29
CA MET A 60 -0.50 6.29 13.19
C MET A 60 -1.02 6.93 11.90
N GLY A 61 -1.28 6.08 10.87
CA GLY A 61 -1.83 6.50 9.60
C GLY A 61 -0.78 6.92 8.57
N HIS A 62 -0.92 6.37 7.36
CA HIS A 62 -0.01 6.62 6.24
C HIS A 62 -0.72 6.73 4.88
N GLU A 63 -2.05 6.65 4.87
CA GLU A 63 -2.91 6.77 3.68
C GLU A 63 -3.63 8.12 3.68
N GLY A 64 -2.90 9.24 3.74
CA GLY A 64 -3.48 10.57 3.83
C GLY A 64 -3.65 11.29 2.49
N ALA A 65 -4.53 12.28 2.49
CA ALA A 65 -4.59 13.33 1.48
C ALA A 65 -4.98 14.65 2.15
N GLY A 66 -4.39 15.76 1.72
CA GLY A 66 -4.59 17.03 2.39
C GLY A 66 -4.09 18.24 1.60
N VAL A 67 -4.05 19.38 2.29
CA VAL A 67 -3.68 20.67 1.72
C VAL A 67 -2.46 21.23 2.45
N VAL A 68 -1.50 21.73 1.70
CA VAL A 68 -0.34 22.45 2.23
C VAL A 68 -0.78 23.74 2.90
N VAL A 69 -0.42 23.92 4.17
CA VAL A 69 -0.75 25.13 4.95
C VAL A 69 0.43 26.06 5.10
N GLU A 70 1.59 25.51 5.50
CA GLU A 70 2.80 26.30 5.78
C GLU A 70 4.04 25.56 5.28
N LEU A 71 5.05 26.30 4.91
CA LEU A 71 6.29 25.81 4.32
C LEU A 71 7.48 26.28 5.15
N GLY A 72 8.36 25.37 5.50
CA GLY A 72 9.66 25.69 6.07
C GLY A 72 10.61 26.28 5.02
N ALA A 73 11.66 26.91 5.50
CA ALA A 73 12.66 27.49 4.62
C ALA A 73 13.26 26.46 3.66
N GLY A 74 13.51 26.85 2.40
CA GLY A 74 14.13 25.98 1.38
C GLY A 74 13.18 25.04 0.66
N VAL A 75 11.89 24.97 1.01
CA VAL A 75 10.88 24.26 0.22
C VAL A 75 10.63 25.00 -1.08
N THR A 76 10.75 24.31 -2.22
CA THR A 76 10.67 24.94 -3.55
C THR A 76 9.65 24.29 -4.49
N SER A 77 9.29 23.02 -4.29
CA SER A 77 8.38 22.29 -5.20
C SER A 77 6.90 22.39 -4.81
N LEU A 78 6.60 22.99 -3.65
CA LEU A 78 5.25 23.13 -3.10
C LEU A 78 4.97 24.58 -2.71
N LYS A 79 3.68 24.93 -2.62
CA LYS A 79 3.18 26.22 -2.09
C LYS A 79 1.93 25.98 -1.25
N ALA A 80 1.60 26.93 -0.38
CA ALA A 80 0.35 26.92 0.37
C ALA A 80 -0.87 26.80 -0.58
N GLY A 81 -1.82 25.95 -0.21
CA GLY A 81 -2.99 25.60 -1.03
C GLY A 81 -2.78 24.45 -2.02
N ASP A 82 -1.56 23.94 -2.20
CA ASP A 82 -1.34 22.74 -3.02
C ASP A 82 -1.99 21.51 -2.36
N HIS A 83 -2.66 20.68 -3.16
CA HIS A 83 -3.18 19.39 -2.73
C HIS A 83 -2.07 18.34 -2.79
N VAL A 84 -1.94 17.56 -1.74
CA VAL A 84 -0.83 16.60 -1.59
C VAL A 84 -1.29 15.26 -1.01
N ILE A 85 -0.53 14.21 -1.35
CA ILE A 85 -0.61 12.89 -0.73
C ILE A 85 0.71 12.63 0.00
N PRO A 86 0.70 12.39 1.33
CA PRO A 86 1.85 11.91 2.10
C PRO A 86 2.38 10.59 1.58
N LEU A 87 3.70 10.43 1.60
CA LEU A 87 4.42 9.27 1.06
C LEU A 87 5.29 8.63 2.13
N TYR A 88 4.95 7.43 2.56
CA TYR A 88 5.82 6.64 3.43
C TYR A 88 7.06 6.12 2.69
N THR A 89 7.04 6.12 1.36
CA THR A 89 8.22 5.91 0.51
C THR A 89 8.55 7.23 -0.19
N PRO A 90 9.45 8.06 0.38
CA PRO A 90 9.80 9.37 -0.17
C PRO A 90 10.55 9.25 -1.50
N GLU A 91 10.68 10.36 -2.22
CA GLU A 91 11.48 10.46 -3.45
C GLU A 91 12.29 11.76 -3.47
N CYS A 92 13.57 11.70 -3.08
CA CYS A 92 14.44 12.90 -3.08
C CYS A 92 14.97 13.24 -4.48
N ARG A 93 15.06 12.27 -5.40
CA ARG A 93 15.62 12.39 -6.75
C ARG A 93 17.14 12.60 -6.81
N GLU A 94 17.85 12.49 -5.69
CA GLU A 94 19.28 12.80 -5.56
C GLU A 94 20.09 11.62 -5.01
N CYS A 95 19.51 10.79 -4.10
CA CYS A 95 20.24 9.68 -3.52
C CYS A 95 20.54 8.58 -4.57
N PRO A 96 21.56 7.74 -4.32
CA PRO A 96 21.93 6.66 -5.25
C PRO A 96 20.76 5.75 -5.63
N SER A 97 19.84 5.46 -4.69
CA SER A 97 18.64 4.67 -4.96
C SER A 97 17.72 5.35 -5.99
N CYS A 98 17.42 6.64 -5.81
CA CYS A 98 16.60 7.40 -6.76
C CYS A 98 17.26 7.52 -8.14
N LEU A 99 18.56 7.78 -8.17
CA LEU A 99 19.31 7.97 -9.43
C LEU A 99 19.57 6.66 -10.17
N SER A 100 19.66 5.53 -9.46
CA SER A 100 19.96 4.22 -10.04
C SER A 100 18.92 3.72 -11.03
N ARG A 101 17.68 4.15 -10.90
CA ARG A 101 16.49 3.61 -11.59
C ARG A 101 16.24 2.11 -11.38
N LYS A 102 16.98 1.48 -10.45
CA LYS A 102 16.86 0.04 -10.13
C LYS A 102 15.86 -0.22 -9.01
N THR A 103 15.59 0.78 -8.17
CA THR A 103 14.69 0.70 -7.02
C THR A 103 13.93 2.01 -6.82
N ASN A 104 12.78 1.93 -6.17
CA ASN A 104 12.00 3.07 -5.71
C ASN A 104 12.28 3.43 -4.24
N LEU A 105 13.12 2.67 -3.54
CA LEU A 105 13.39 2.84 -2.12
C LEU A 105 14.42 3.95 -1.89
N CYS A 106 13.93 5.17 -1.74
CA CYS A 106 14.73 6.34 -1.39
C CYS A 106 15.36 6.18 0.00
N THR A 107 16.64 6.54 0.12
CA THR A 107 17.40 6.40 1.38
C THR A 107 17.64 7.71 2.11
N ALA A 108 17.19 8.85 1.55
CA ALA A 108 17.56 10.19 2.05
C ALA A 108 17.17 10.44 3.52
N ILE A 109 16.00 9.92 3.96
CA ILE A 109 15.51 10.10 5.33
C ILE A 109 15.22 8.76 6.03
N ARG A 110 15.62 7.62 5.45
CA ARG A 110 15.25 6.29 5.95
C ARG A 110 15.69 6.07 7.40
N SER A 111 16.87 6.54 7.78
CA SER A 111 17.43 6.35 9.12
C SER A 111 16.61 7.04 10.21
N THR A 112 16.11 8.26 9.96
CA THR A 112 15.30 9.02 10.92
C THR A 112 13.83 8.62 10.85
N GLN A 113 13.31 8.32 9.66
CA GLN A 113 11.95 7.84 9.46
C GLN A 113 11.68 6.56 10.25
N GLY A 114 12.61 5.59 10.25
CA GLY A 114 12.50 4.36 11.04
C GLY A 114 12.59 4.58 12.56
N GLN A 115 13.09 5.73 13.01
CA GLN A 115 13.13 6.13 14.42
C GLN A 115 11.90 6.99 14.82
N GLY A 116 10.95 7.18 13.90
CA GLY A 116 9.75 7.99 14.15
C GLY A 116 10.03 9.46 14.41
N VAL A 117 11.07 10.01 13.77
CA VAL A 117 11.48 11.41 13.90
C VAL A 117 11.75 12.04 12.53
N MET A 118 11.82 13.37 12.52
CA MET A 118 12.15 14.16 11.34
C MET A 118 13.66 14.08 11.03
N PRO A 119 14.12 14.56 9.86
CA PRO A 119 15.54 14.48 9.47
C PRO A 119 16.54 15.05 10.47
N ASP A 120 16.11 16.00 11.30
CA ASP A 120 16.93 16.60 12.37
C ASP A 120 16.99 15.78 13.67
N GLY A 121 16.38 14.58 13.68
CA GLY A 121 16.36 13.68 14.84
C GLY A 121 15.32 14.06 15.91
N THR A 122 14.46 15.05 15.67
CA THR A 122 13.41 15.47 16.62
C THR A 122 12.02 15.18 16.08
N SER A 123 11.04 14.99 16.97
CA SER A 123 9.62 14.91 16.58
C SER A 123 9.03 16.32 16.51
N ARG A 124 7.99 16.49 15.67
CA ARG A 124 7.14 17.69 15.68
C ARG A 124 5.92 17.50 16.57
N PHE A 125 5.66 16.30 17.05
CA PHE A 125 4.55 16.00 17.94
C PHE A 125 5.00 15.81 19.38
N SER A 126 4.23 16.37 20.31
CA SER A 126 4.36 16.09 21.74
C SER A 126 2.98 16.05 22.43
N TYR A 127 2.90 15.31 23.53
CA TYR A 127 1.71 15.23 24.36
C TYR A 127 2.11 15.37 25.83
N LYS A 128 1.57 16.37 26.52
CA LYS A 128 1.94 16.68 27.92
C LYS A 128 3.47 16.80 28.13
N GLY A 129 4.17 17.38 27.16
CA GLY A 129 5.62 17.55 27.20
C GLY A 129 6.44 16.29 26.85
N GLN A 130 5.80 15.16 26.55
CA GLN A 130 6.46 13.96 26.11
C GLN A 130 6.43 13.84 24.58
N LYS A 131 7.53 13.36 24.00
CA LYS A 131 7.65 13.11 22.57
C LYS A 131 6.62 12.06 22.12
N VAL A 132 5.93 12.34 21.01
CA VAL A 132 5.10 11.38 20.26
C VAL A 132 5.77 11.13 18.91
N HIS A 133 5.94 9.87 18.53
CA HIS A 133 6.66 9.48 17.31
C HIS A 133 5.81 9.72 16.06
N HIS A 134 6.47 10.05 14.96
CA HIS A 134 5.89 9.99 13.63
C HIS A 134 5.81 8.54 13.15
N TYR A 135 4.66 8.14 12.63
CA TYR A 135 4.51 6.82 12.02
C TYR A 135 4.81 6.88 10.52
N MET A 136 5.78 6.09 10.08
CA MET A 136 6.22 6.01 8.67
C MET A 136 6.54 7.38 8.04
N GLY A 137 6.83 8.41 8.87
CA GLY A 137 7.02 9.78 8.43
C GLY A 137 5.76 10.48 7.90
N CYS A 138 4.57 9.91 8.12
CA CYS A 138 3.29 10.42 7.62
C CYS A 138 2.36 10.92 8.73
N SER A 139 2.03 10.06 9.71
CA SER A 139 1.16 10.39 10.86
C SER A 139 -0.17 11.04 10.47
N THR A 140 -0.90 10.38 9.57
CA THR A 140 -2.12 10.98 8.99
C THR A 140 -3.38 10.79 9.85
N PHE A 141 -3.31 10.06 10.99
CA PHE A 141 -4.40 10.02 11.96
C PHE A 141 -4.40 11.27 12.87
N SER A 142 -4.20 12.42 12.24
CA SER A 142 -4.18 13.73 12.88
C SER A 142 -4.72 14.77 11.91
N ASN A 143 -5.41 15.81 12.44
CA ASN A 143 -5.88 16.92 11.60
C ASN A 143 -4.74 17.61 10.85
N PHE A 144 -3.57 17.71 11.48
CA PHE A 144 -2.38 18.31 10.87
C PHE A 144 -1.17 17.42 11.08
N THR A 145 -0.27 17.42 10.13
CA THR A 145 1.03 16.74 10.23
C THR A 145 2.13 17.55 9.55
N VAL A 146 3.37 17.35 9.97
CA VAL A 146 4.55 17.95 9.33
C VAL A 146 5.37 16.84 8.70
N LEU A 147 5.74 17.03 7.43
CA LEU A 147 6.52 16.06 6.66
C LEU A 147 7.66 16.76 5.90
N PRO A 148 8.76 16.04 5.60
CA PRO A 148 9.75 16.54 4.65
C PRO A 148 9.13 16.72 3.25
N GLU A 149 9.49 17.77 2.52
CA GLU A 149 9.03 18.05 1.15
C GLU A 149 9.14 16.81 0.22
N ILE A 150 10.21 16.03 0.36
CA ILE A 150 10.46 14.83 -0.45
C ILE A 150 9.47 13.68 -0.18
N ALA A 151 8.71 13.76 0.89
CA ALA A 151 7.66 12.80 1.29
C ALA A 151 6.24 13.29 0.93
N LEU A 152 6.11 14.23 0.01
CA LEU A 152 4.82 14.76 -0.45
C LEU A 152 4.70 14.69 -1.98
N ALA A 153 3.65 14.05 -2.45
CA ALA A 153 3.27 14.06 -3.86
C ALA A 153 2.21 15.13 -4.10
N LYS A 154 2.55 16.16 -4.90
CA LYS A 154 1.58 17.16 -5.35
C LYS A 154 0.63 16.54 -6.36
N VAL A 155 -0.67 16.74 -6.17
CA VAL A 155 -1.75 16.21 -7.02
C VAL A 155 -2.66 17.35 -7.50
N ARG A 156 -3.52 17.03 -8.46
CA ARG A 156 -4.51 17.98 -8.98
C ARG A 156 -5.54 18.36 -7.91
N THR A 157 -6.02 19.61 -7.97
CA THR A 157 -6.87 20.20 -6.93
C THR A 157 -8.34 19.80 -6.99
N ASP A 158 -8.80 19.22 -8.09
CA ASP A 158 -10.18 18.76 -8.30
C ASP A 158 -10.41 17.32 -7.87
N ALA A 159 -9.36 16.59 -7.42
CA ALA A 159 -9.48 15.22 -6.96
C ALA A 159 -10.03 15.15 -5.52
N PRO A 160 -11.06 14.29 -5.24
CA PRO A 160 -11.69 14.22 -3.93
C PRO A 160 -10.77 13.52 -2.90
N PHE A 161 -10.51 14.19 -1.78
CA PHE A 161 -9.56 13.72 -0.76
C PHE A 161 -9.93 12.35 -0.18
N ASP A 162 -11.21 12.09 0.06
CA ASP A 162 -11.72 10.85 0.62
C ASP A 162 -11.57 9.64 -0.32
N LYS A 163 -11.19 9.85 -1.57
CA LYS A 163 -10.87 8.81 -2.54
C LYS A 163 -9.36 8.71 -2.75
N ILE A 164 -8.69 9.85 -2.99
CA ILE A 164 -7.28 9.84 -3.35
C ILE A 164 -6.34 9.53 -2.17
N CYS A 165 -6.80 9.65 -0.92
CA CYS A 165 -6.01 9.26 0.25
C CYS A 165 -5.56 7.78 0.16
N TYR A 166 -6.41 6.90 -0.37
CA TYR A 166 -6.08 5.48 -0.57
C TYR A 166 -5.00 5.25 -1.64
N ILE A 167 -4.77 6.21 -2.53
CA ILE A 167 -3.71 6.12 -3.56
C ILE A 167 -2.32 6.12 -2.90
N GLY A 168 -2.16 6.79 -1.76
CA GLY A 168 -0.89 6.87 -1.02
C GLY A 168 -0.31 5.54 -0.56
N CYS A 169 -1.09 4.46 -0.58
CA CYS A 169 -0.63 3.11 -0.21
C CYS A 169 -1.24 2.03 -1.10
N GLY A 170 -2.48 1.60 -0.81
CA GLY A 170 -3.05 0.38 -1.37
C GLY A 170 -3.21 0.39 -2.88
N VAL A 171 -3.67 1.50 -3.47
CA VAL A 171 -3.85 1.61 -4.92
C VAL A 171 -2.50 1.58 -5.63
N THR A 172 -1.56 2.43 -5.20
CA THR A 172 -0.22 2.49 -5.79
C THR A 172 0.51 1.17 -5.65
N THR A 173 0.39 0.49 -4.49
CA THR A 173 1.01 -0.82 -4.26
C THR A 173 0.48 -1.86 -5.25
N GLY A 174 -0.84 -1.99 -5.39
CA GLY A 174 -1.45 -3.00 -6.26
C GLY A 174 -1.24 -2.72 -7.74
N VAL A 175 -1.61 -1.53 -8.21
CA VAL A 175 -1.43 -1.14 -9.62
C VAL A 175 0.04 -1.10 -10.01
N GLY A 176 0.89 -0.54 -9.14
CA GLY A 176 2.32 -0.44 -9.37
C GLY A 176 3.03 -1.80 -9.41
N ALA A 177 2.58 -2.79 -8.60
CA ALA A 177 3.12 -4.14 -8.67
C ALA A 177 3.02 -4.73 -10.09
N VAL A 178 1.92 -4.43 -10.78
CA VAL A 178 1.67 -4.85 -12.17
C VAL A 178 2.51 -4.04 -13.16
N ILE A 179 2.39 -2.70 -13.08
CA ILE A 179 2.94 -1.81 -14.12
C ILE A 179 4.45 -1.60 -13.96
N ASN A 180 4.93 -1.36 -12.73
CA ASN A 180 6.32 -1.00 -12.49
C ASN A 180 7.19 -2.20 -12.15
N THR A 181 6.69 -3.13 -11.31
CA THR A 181 7.50 -4.25 -10.80
C THR A 181 7.47 -5.43 -11.74
N ALA A 182 6.30 -5.98 -12.04
CA ALA A 182 6.13 -7.13 -12.93
C ALA A 182 6.28 -6.74 -14.40
N LYS A 183 5.84 -5.52 -14.76
CA LYS A 183 5.79 -5.03 -16.15
C LYS A 183 5.01 -5.97 -17.04
N VAL A 184 3.78 -6.24 -16.62
CA VAL A 184 2.89 -7.21 -17.27
C VAL A 184 2.67 -6.86 -18.72
N GLU A 185 2.84 -7.85 -19.59
CA GLU A 185 2.68 -7.71 -21.03
C GLU A 185 1.20 -7.87 -21.45
N ILE A 186 0.85 -7.21 -22.56
CA ILE A 186 -0.49 -7.35 -23.17
C ILE A 186 -0.72 -8.82 -23.54
N GLY A 187 -1.92 -9.33 -23.22
CA GLY A 187 -2.31 -10.71 -23.51
C GLY A 187 -1.82 -11.73 -22.47
N ALA A 188 -1.08 -11.32 -21.46
CA ALA A 188 -0.59 -12.20 -20.40
C ALA A 188 -1.71 -12.85 -19.58
N SER A 189 -1.40 -13.99 -18.96
CA SER A 189 -2.19 -14.62 -17.91
C SER A 189 -1.61 -14.29 -16.53
N ALA A 190 -2.50 -14.04 -15.57
CA ALA A 190 -2.09 -13.73 -14.21
C ALA A 190 -2.98 -14.40 -13.16
N ILE A 191 -2.39 -14.72 -12.00
CA ILE A 191 -3.10 -15.21 -10.83
C ILE A 191 -2.86 -14.26 -9.66
N VAL A 192 -3.94 -13.85 -8.99
CA VAL A 192 -3.91 -12.95 -7.83
C VAL A 192 -4.41 -13.71 -6.61
N PHE A 193 -3.56 -13.91 -5.62
CA PHE A 193 -3.88 -14.57 -4.37
C PHE A 193 -4.23 -13.55 -3.30
N GLY A 194 -5.48 -13.63 -2.79
CA GLY A 194 -6.07 -12.67 -1.86
C GLY A 194 -6.74 -11.49 -2.58
N LEU A 195 -8.07 -11.42 -2.47
CA LEU A 195 -8.91 -10.39 -3.11
C LEU A 195 -9.37 -9.31 -2.11
N GLY A 196 -8.45 -8.89 -1.23
CA GLY A 196 -8.59 -7.71 -0.40
C GLY A 196 -8.26 -6.42 -1.18
N GLY A 197 -8.10 -5.31 -0.45
CA GLY A 197 -7.82 -4.00 -1.06
C GLY A 197 -6.63 -3.99 -2.02
N ILE A 198 -5.53 -4.68 -1.69
CA ILE A 198 -4.35 -4.79 -2.57
C ILE A 198 -4.65 -5.65 -3.79
N GLY A 199 -5.23 -6.86 -3.61
CA GLY A 199 -5.50 -7.77 -4.71
C GLY A 199 -6.48 -7.20 -5.73
N LEU A 200 -7.51 -6.47 -5.29
CA LEU A 200 -8.42 -5.77 -6.20
C LEU A 200 -7.72 -4.69 -7.03
N ASN A 201 -6.74 -4.00 -6.45
CA ASN A 201 -5.92 -3.04 -7.19
C ASN A 201 -4.92 -3.71 -8.15
N VAL A 202 -4.40 -4.91 -7.81
CA VAL A 202 -3.63 -5.74 -8.75
C VAL A 202 -4.50 -6.14 -9.94
N ILE A 203 -5.76 -6.57 -9.70
CA ILE A 203 -6.72 -6.90 -10.78
C ILE A 203 -6.95 -5.70 -11.71
N GLN A 204 -7.17 -4.50 -11.15
CA GLN A 204 -7.30 -3.28 -11.96
C GLN A 204 -6.05 -2.98 -12.77
N GLY A 205 -4.88 -3.12 -12.14
CA GLY A 205 -3.59 -2.97 -12.83
C GLY A 205 -3.44 -3.95 -13.99
N LEU A 206 -3.81 -5.21 -13.81
CA LEU A 206 -3.78 -6.26 -14.83
C LEU A 206 -4.73 -5.95 -16.00
N ARG A 207 -5.94 -5.48 -15.70
CA ARG A 207 -6.87 -5.01 -16.72
C ARG A 207 -6.29 -3.82 -17.50
N LEU A 208 -5.69 -2.86 -16.81
CA LEU A 208 -5.05 -1.69 -17.41
C LEU A 208 -3.86 -2.08 -18.30
N ALA A 209 -3.08 -3.10 -17.90
CA ALA A 209 -1.97 -3.65 -18.67
C ALA A 209 -2.42 -4.51 -19.86
N GLY A 210 -3.71 -4.83 -19.99
CA GLY A 210 -4.24 -5.64 -21.09
C GLY A 210 -4.02 -7.15 -20.89
N ALA A 211 -3.96 -7.66 -19.68
CA ALA A 211 -3.92 -9.10 -19.40
C ALA A 211 -5.19 -9.77 -19.95
N SER A 212 -5.03 -10.94 -20.60
CA SER A 212 -6.14 -11.66 -21.24
C SER A 212 -6.86 -12.62 -20.29
N MET A 213 -6.16 -13.10 -19.26
CA MET A 213 -6.70 -14.00 -18.24
C MET A 213 -6.27 -13.51 -16.85
N ILE A 214 -7.24 -13.25 -15.99
CA ILE A 214 -7.00 -12.80 -14.62
C ILE A 214 -7.76 -13.74 -13.69
N ILE A 215 -7.01 -14.60 -12.99
CA ILE A 215 -7.55 -15.57 -12.04
C ILE A 215 -7.40 -14.98 -10.63
N GLY A 216 -8.51 -14.79 -9.93
CA GLY A 216 -8.52 -14.43 -8.51
C GLY A 216 -8.67 -15.67 -7.65
N VAL A 217 -7.83 -15.78 -6.62
CA VAL A 217 -7.86 -16.88 -5.64
C VAL A 217 -8.16 -16.31 -4.27
N ASP A 218 -9.28 -16.71 -3.66
CA ASP A 218 -9.66 -16.29 -2.30
C ASP A 218 -10.45 -17.37 -1.60
N ILE A 219 -10.29 -17.48 -0.27
CA ILE A 219 -11.02 -18.45 0.58
C ILE A 219 -12.45 -18.01 0.89
N ASN A 220 -12.79 -16.74 0.61
CA ASN A 220 -14.10 -16.15 0.81
C ASN A 220 -14.80 -15.95 -0.54
N ASN A 221 -15.91 -16.67 -0.75
CA ASN A 221 -16.70 -16.61 -1.99
C ASN A 221 -17.32 -15.22 -2.24
N ASP A 222 -17.56 -14.42 -1.21
CA ASP A 222 -18.10 -13.06 -1.36
C ASP A 222 -17.14 -12.14 -2.12
N ARG A 223 -15.86 -12.48 -2.17
CA ARG A 223 -14.84 -11.75 -2.93
C ARG A 223 -14.95 -11.94 -4.45
N ARG A 224 -15.68 -12.96 -4.93
CA ARG A 224 -15.89 -13.18 -6.36
C ARG A 224 -16.49 -11.96 -7.04
N ALA A 225 -17.62 -11.47 -6.56
CA ALA A 225 -18.31 -10.32 -7.15
C ALA A 225 -17.44 -9.05 -7.17
N TRP A 226 -16.62 -8.86 -6.13
CA TRP A 226 -15.64 -7.78 -6.10
C TRP A 226 -14.58 -7.95 -7.20
N GLY A 227 -13.98 -9.12 -7.32
CA GLY A 227 -12.98 -9.39 -8.35
C GLY A 227 -13.53 -9.17 -9.77
N GLU A 228 -14.72 -9.70 -10.06
CA GLU A 228 -15.40 -9.55 -11.36
C GLU A 228 -15.67 -8.08 -11.70
N ARG A 229 -16.12 -7.28 -10.71
CA ARG A 229 -16.33 -5.84 -10.87
C ARG A 229 -15.07 -5.10 -11.33
N PHE A 230 -13.88 -5.53 -10.88
CA PHE A 230 -12.61 -4.91 -11.22
C PHE A 230 -11.91 -5.52 -12.42
N GLY A 231 -12.46 -6.59 -13.01
CA GLY A 231 -11.97 -7.16 -14.27
C GLY A 231 -11.35 -8.56 -14.14
N MET A 232 -11.54 -9.24 -13.01
CA MET A 232 -11.21 -10.66 -12.87
C MET A 232 -12.02 -11.50 -13.87
N THR A 233 -11.37 -12.45 -14.52
CA THR A 233 -12.02 -13.34 -15.51
C THR A 233 -12.43 -14.69 -14.94
N HIS A 234 -11.70 -15.18 -13.93
CA HIS A 234 -11.93 -16.46 -13.29
C HIS A 234 -11.74 -16.34 -11.78
N PHE A 235 -12.56 -17.06 -11.02
CA PHE A 235 -12.45 -17.14 -9.57
C PHE A 235 -12.19 -18.58 -9.13
N VAL A 236 -11.29 -18.76 -8.16
CA VAL A 236 -10.99 -20.04 -7.54
C VAL A 236 -11.03 -19.92 -6.03
N ASN A 237 -11.90 -20.68 -5.37
CA ASN A 237 -11.83 -20.88 -3.94
C ASN A 237 -10.99 -22.12 -3.65
N PRO A 238 -9.81 -22.00 -3.01
CA PRO A 238 -8.93 -23.14 -2.75
C PRO A 238 -9.59 -24.24 -1.90
N LYS A 239 -10.60 -23.90 -1.06
CA LYS A 239 -11.34 -24.85 -0.24
C LYS A 239 -12.28 -25.75 -1.06
N GLU A 240 -12.62 -25.35 -2.28
CA GLU A 240 -13.53 -26.07 -3.18
C GLU A 240 -12.78 -26.88 -4.24
N VAL A 241 -11.45 -26.69 -4.36
CA VAL A 241 -10.61 -27.42 -5.30
C VAL A 241 -10.42 -28.85 -4.81
N LYS A 242 -10.81 -29.82 -5.64
CA LYS A 242 -10.52 -31.24 -5.38
C LYS A 242 -9.08 -31.55 -5.81
N GLY A 243 -8.23 -31.90 -4.84
CA GLY A 243 -6.83 -32.25 -5.09
C GLY A 243 -5.86 -31.07 -4.92
N ASP A 244 -4.79 -31.08 -5.69
CA ASP A 244 -3.71 -30.11 -5.59
C ASP A 244 -4.07 -28.77 -6.26
N LEU A 245 -4.01 -27.67 -5.51
CA LEU A 245 -4.35 -26.34 -6.00
C LEU A 245 -3.39 -25.86 -7.10
N VAL A 246 -2.10 -26.16 -6.98
CA VAL A 246 -1.10 -25.77 -8.00
C VAL A 246 -1.40 -26.47 -9.31
N ALA A 247 -1.65 -27.77 -9.28
CA ALA A 247 -2.02 -28.55 -10.48
C ALA A 247 -3.31 -28.04 -11.12
N HIS A 248 -4.31 -27.63 -10.32
CA HIS A 248 -5.56 -27.03 -10.80
C HIS A 248 -5.27 -25.71 -11.54
N LEU A 249 -4.54 -24.78 -10.92
CA LEU A 249 -4.22 -23.48 -11.49
C LEU A 249 -3.34 -23.59 -12.75
N VAL A 250 -2.37 -24.51 -12.74
CA VAL A 250 -1.54 -24.82 -13.92
C VAL A 250 -2.41 -25.37 -15.06
N THR A 251 -3.40 -26.21 -14.75
CA THR A 251 -4.32 -26.75 -15.76
C THR A 251 -5.19 -25.64 -16.38
N MET A 252 -5.69 -24.71 -15.59
CA MET A 252 -6.49 -23.58 -16.09
C MET A 252 -5.73 -22.66 -17.05
N THR A 253 -4.40 -22.58 -16.89
CA THR A 253 -3.53 -21.67 -17.64
C THR A 253 -2.82 -22.35 -18.83
N LYS A 254 -3.16 -23.60 -19.15
CA LYS A 254 -2.60 -24.32 -20.31
C LYS A 254 -2.93 -23.60 -21.62
N ARG A 255 -1.92 -23.43 -22.46
CA ARG A 255 -2.01 -22.76 -23.77
C ARG A 255 -1.17 -23.50 -24.79
N GLY A 256 -1.56 -23.37 -26.07
CA GLY A 256 -0.80 -23.94 -27.17
C GLY A 256 -0.87 -25.45 -27.29
N ALA A 257 -0.10 -26.00 -28.22
CA ALA A 257 -0.07 -27.42 -28.53
C ALA A 257 0.74 -28.24 -27.52
N ASP A 258 1.70 -27.62 -26.84
CA ASP A 258 2.56 -28.25 -25.84
C ASP A 258 1.86 -28.52 -24.50
N GLN A 259 0.70 -27.92 -24.27
CA GLN A 259 -0.10 -28.06 -23.07
C GLN A 259 0.65 -27.74 -21.76
N ILE A 260 1.71 -26.95 -21.85
CA ILE A 260 2.42 -26.44 -20.68
C ILE A 260 1.57 -25.32 -20.07
N GLY A 261 1.26 -25.45 -18.78
CA GLY A 261 0.52 -24.44 -18.03
C GLY A 261 1.41 -23.69 -17.05
N GLY A 262 0.75 -22.86 -16.27
CA GLY A 262 1.34 -21.89 -15.35
C GLY A 262 1.14 -20.46 -15.87
N ALA A 263 0.75 -19.55 -14.97
CA ALA A 263 0.52 -18.15 -15.34
C ALA A 263 1.84 -17.43 -15.64
N ASP A 264 1.80 -16.46 -16.55
CA ASP A 264 2.96 -15.61 -16.82
C ASP A 264 3.36 -14.82 -15.58
N TYR A 265 2.36 -14.38 -14.80
CA TYR A 265 2.56 -13.62 -13.57
C TYR A 265 1.68 -14.15 -12.44
N THR A 266 2.21 -14.17 -11.22
CA THR A 266 1.42 -14.44 -10.02
C THR A 266 1.71 -13.37 -8.97
N PHE A 267 0.71 -13.01 -8.17
CA PHE A 267 0.80 -11.95 -7.17
C PHE A 267 0.31 -12.48 -5.83
N ASP A 268 1.17 -12.47 -4.80
CA ASP A 268 0.72 -12.70 -3.44
C ASP A 268 0.32 -11.37 -2.78
N CYS A 269 -0.95 -11.30 -2.37
CA CYS A 269 -1.53 -10.17 -1.64
C CYS A 269 -2.00 -10.58 -0.23
N THR A 270 -1.56 -11.74 0.27
CA THR A 270 -2.03 -12.32 1.54
C THR A 270 -1.04 -12.16 2.68
N GLY A 271 0.26 -12.12 2.40
CA GLY A 271 1.31 -12.19 3.41
C GLY A 271 1.52 -13.58 4.03
N ASN A 272 0.89 -14.62 3.47
CA ASN A 272 1.06 -15.99 3.93
C ASN A 272 2.19 -16.68 3.16
N THR A 273 3.19 -17.20 3.85
CA THR A 273 4.39 -17.81 3.24
C THR A 273 4.08 -19.07 2.41
N ASP A 274 3.05 -19.85 2.79
CA ASP A 274 2.63 -21.03 2.01
C ASP A 274 1.93 -20.59 0.71
N VAL A 275 1.15 -19.50 0.75
CA VAL A 275 0.53 -18.90 -0.44
C VAL A 275 1.61 -18.32 -1.36
N MET A 276 2.64 -17.67 -0.83
CA MET A 276 3.78 -17.18 -1.62
C MET A 276 4.46 -18.30 -2.39
N ARG A 277 4.65 -19.47 -1.75
CA ARG A 277 5.19 -20.66 -2.40
C ARG A 277 4.24 -21.20 -3.46
N THR A 278 2.94 -21.32 -3.15
CA THR A 278 1.90 -21.74 -4.09
C THR A 278 1.88 -20.84 -5.33
N ALA A 279 1.98 -19.52 -5.13
CA ALA A 279 2.04 -18.53 -6.20
C ALA A 279 3.25 -18.77 -7.14
N LEU A 280 4.44 -18.99 -6.57
CA LEU A 280 5.61 -19.33 -7.37
C LEU A 280 5.41 -20.63 -8.17
N GLU A 281 4.92 -21.68 -7.52
CA GLU A 281 4.76 -22.99 -8.16
C GLU A 281 3.65 -23.01 -9.23
N ALA A 282 2.63 -22.12 -9.11
CA ALA A 282 1.57 -21.93 -10.10
C ALA A 282 1.99 -21.04 -11.30
N SER A 283 3.14 -20.37 -11.22
CA SER A 283 3.67 -19.58 -12.34
C SER A 283 4.29 -20.49 -13.41
N HIS A 284 4.39 -19.97 -14.65
CA HIS A 284 4.88 -20.76 -15.79
C HIS A 284 6.34 -21.19 -15.59
N ARG A 285 6.58 -22.48 -15.81
CA ARG A 285 7.93 -23.02 -15.91
C ARG A 285 8.62 -22.40 -17.15
N GLY A 286 9.74 -21.76 -16.95
CA GLY A 286 10.54 -21.15 -18.02
C GLY A 286 10.64 -19.64 -17.90
N TRP A 287 9.52 -18.92 -17.63
CA TRP A 287 9.55 -17.44 -17.55
C TRP A 287 8.61 -16.82 -16.51
N GLY A 288 7.81 -17.63 -15.81
CA GLY A 288 6.83 -17.13 -14.86
C GLY A 288 7.45 -16.28 -13.75
N GLN A 289 6.82 -15.13 -13.46
CA GLN A 289 7.23 -14.24 -12.39
C GLN A 289 6.21 -14.26 -11.27
N SER A 290 6.67 -14.54 -10.04
CA SER A 290 5.86 -14.48 -8.83
C SER A 290 6.24 -13.26 -8.00
N ILE A 291 5.28 -12.35 -7.80
CA ILE A 291 5.47 -11.09 -7.11
C ILE A 291 4.93 -11.18 -5.68
N VAL A 292 5.80 -11.01 -4.71
CA VAL A 292 5.46 -10.96 -3.28
C VAL A 292 5.14 -9.51 -2.91
N ILE A 293 3.90 -9.26 -2.46
CA ILE A 293 3.41 -7.95 -2.03
C ILE A 293 3.01 -8.00 -0.56
N GLY A 294 2.36 -9.09 -0.14
CA GLY A 294 1.87 -9.26 1.22
C GLY A 294 3.01 -9.25 2.24
N VAL A 295 2.79 -8.61 3.39
CA VAL A 295 3.75 -8.55 4.48
C VAL A 295 3.52 -9.75 5.40
N ALA A 296 4.51 -10.64 5.51
CA ALA A 296 4.49 -11.74 6.46
C ALA A 296 4.90 -11.29 7.85
N ALA A 297 4.44 -12.00 8.88
CA ALA A 297 4.87 -11.75 10.25
C ALA A 297 6.39 -11.89 10.41
N ALA A 298 6.97 -11.11 11.32
CA ALA A 298 8.40 -11.13 11.60
C ALA A 298 8.91 -12.55 11.92
N GLY A 299 10.08 -12.90 11.38
CA GLY A 299 10.69 -14.21 11.55
C GLY A 299 10.10 -15.33 10.67
N LYS A 300 9.09 -15.04 9.86
CA LYS A 300 8.61 -16.02 8.85
C LYS A 300 9.52 -16.03 7.63
N GLU A 301 9.78 -17.22 7.12
CA GLU A 301 10.62 -17.46 5.95
C GLU A 301 9.81 -18.08 4.82
N ILE A 302 10.17 -17.76 3.58
CA ILE A 302 9.66 -18.44 2.39
C ILE A 302 10.65 -19.52 1.96
N SER A 303 10.15 -20.66 1.51
CA SER A 303 10.98 -21.77 1.04
C SER A 303 10.42 -22.39 -0.21
N THR A 304 11.29 -22.83 -1.12
CA THR A 304 10.92 -23.58 -2.31
C THR A 304 12.01 -24.56 -2.72
N ARG A 305 11.65 -25.54 -3.56
CA ARG A 305 12.64 -26.41 -4.15
C ARG A 305 13.51 -25.64 -5.14
N PRO A 306 14.85 -25.70 -5.08
CA PRO A 306 15.76 -24.94 -5.96
C PRO A 306 15.44 -25.13 -7.46
N PHE A 307 14.97 -26.31 -7.86
CA PHE A 307 14.63 -26.61 -9.23
C PHE A 307 13.48 -25.75 -9.80
N GLN A 308 12.63 -25.18 -8.95
CA GLN A 308 11.61 -24.21 -9.37
C GLN A 308 12.25 -22.97 -9.98
N LEU A 309 13.36 -22.49 -9.40
CA LEU A 309 14.10 -21.33 -9.87
C LEU A 309 15.04 -21.69 -11.04
N VAL A 310 15.74 -22.84 -10.96
CA VAL A 310 16.63 -23.31 -12.04
C VAL A 310 15.87 -23.46 -13.37
N THR A 311 14.60 -23.80 -13.33
CA THR A 311 13.77 -23.93 -14.53
C THR A 311 13.18 -22.63 -15.04
N GLY A 312 13.60 -21.47 -14.52
CA GLY A 312 13.32 -20.14 -15.08
C GLY A 312 12.26 -19.32 -14.37
N ARG A 313 11.60 -19.86 -13.32
CA ARG A 313 10.71 -19.04 -12.50
C ARG A 313 11.50 -17.96 -11.75
N THR A 314 10.88 -16.80 -11.57
CA THR A 314 11.45 -15.70 -10.81
C THR A 314 10.59 -15.40 -9.60
N TRP A 315 11.20 -15.34 -8.41
CA TRP A 315 10.57 -14.80 -7.20
C TRP A 315 11.04 -13.37 -6.98
N LYS A 316 10.13 -12.42 -6.88
CA LYS A 316 10.46 -10.99 -6.79
C LYS A 316 9.54 -10.29 -5.81
N GLY A 317 10.11 -9.52 -4.90
CA GLY A 317 9.35 -8.65 -4.00
C GLY A 317 9.06 -7.28 -4.63
N THR A 318 8.07 -6.59 -4.07
CA THR A 318 7.78 -5.20 -4.38
C THR A 318 7.36 -4.44 -3.13
N ALA A 319 7.91 -3.25 -2.94
CA ALA A 319 7.48 -2.29 -1.94
C ALA A 319 6.83 -1.11 -2.64
N PHE A 320 5.65 -0.67 -2.17
CA PHE A 320 4.91 0.43 -2.78
C PHE A 320 4.68 0.25 -4.29
N GLY A 321 4.52 -1.00 -4.74
CA GLY A 321 4.35 -1.33 -6.15
C GLY A 321 5.53 -0.93 -7.06
N GLY A 322 6.72 -0.74 -6.52
CA GLY A 322 7.86 -0.24 -7.28
C GLY A 322 7.71 1.22 -7.74
N ALA A 323 6.72 1.94 -7.23
CA ALA A 323 6.40 3.29 -7.63
C ALA A 323 7.36 4.32 -7.00
N ARG A 324 7.68 5.34 -7.77
CA ARG A 324 8.36 6.55 -7.29
C ARG A 324 7.30 7.54 -6.85
N GLY A 325 7.21 7.78 -5.55
CA GLY A 325 6.05 8.44 -4.95
C GLY A 325 5.70 9.78 -5.58
N ARG A 326 6.65 10.72 -5.65
CA ARG A 326 6.40 12.06 -6.23
C ARG A 326 6.20 12.05 -7.75
N THR A 327 6.63 10.97 -8.43
CA THR A 327 6.54 10.83 -9.89
C THR A 327 5.28 10.06 -10.32
N ASP A 328 4.95 8.98 -9.65
CA ASP A 328 3.94 8.03 -10.11
C ASP A 328 2.58 8.21 -9.42
N VAL A 329 2.55 8.63 -8.15
CA VAL A 329 1.29 8.88 -7.42
C VAL A 329 0.40 9.91 -8.13
N PRO A 330 0.92 11.06 -8.61
CA PRO A 330 0.09 12.00 -9.38
C PRO A 330 -0.51 11.39 -10.65
N LYS A 331 0.23 10.54 -11.37
CA LYS A 331 -0.28 9.83 -12.56
C LYS A 331 -1.42 8.87 -12.22
N ILE A 332 -1.30 8.17 -11.07
CA ILE A 332 -2.35 7.25 -10.61
C ILE A 332 -3.60 8.04 -10.21
N VAL A 333 -3.44 9.24 -9.63
CA VAL A 333 -4.56 10.18 -9.40
C VAL A 333 -5.21 10.55 -10.72
N ASP A 334 -4.43 10.90 -11.76
CA ASP A 334 -4.96 11.19 -13.10
C ASP A 334 -5.69 9.97 -13.69
N TRP A 335 -5.17 8.76 -13.55
CA TRP A 335 -5.87 7.54 -14.01
C TRP A 335 -7.20 7.32 -13.31
N TYR A 336 -7.30 7.64 -12.02
CA TYR A 336 -8.56 7.61 -11.30
C TYR A 336 -9.54 8.66 -11.85
N MET A 337 -9.08 9.91 -11.98
CA MET A 337 -9.93 11.01 -12.49
C MET A 337 -10.35 10.81 -13.94
N ASP A 338 -9.54 10.13 -14.74
CA ASP A 338 -9.86 9.72 -16.12
C ASP A 338 -10.76 8.47 -16.21
N GLY A 339 -11.14 7.87 -15.07
CA GLY A 339 -11.95 6.64 -15.03
C GLY A 339 -11.24 5.37 -15.49
N LYS A 340 -9.89 5.37 -15.60
CA LYS A 340 -9.09 4.20 -15.98
C LYS A 340 -9.02 3.17 -14.86
N ILE A 341 -9.03 3.64 -13.59
CA ILE A 341 -9.15 2.83 -12.39
C ILE A 341 -10.31 3.32 -11.54
N ALA A 342 -10.91 2.45 -10.74
CA ALA A 342 -12.03 2.75 -9.87
C ALA A 342 -11.61 2.65 -8.40
N ILE A 343 -11.85 3.70 -7.62
CA ILE A 343 -11.55 3.75 -6.18
C ILE A 343 -12.84 3.80 -5.36
N ASP A 344 -13.83 4.59 -5.82
CA ASP A 344 -15.10 4.80 -5.10
C ASP A 344 -15.72 3.52 -4.56
N PRO A 345 -15.82 2.43 -5.36
CA PRO A 345 -16.42 1.20 -4.86
C PRO A 345 -15.66 0.55 -3.70
N MET A 346 -14.36 0.81 -3.59
CA MET A 346 -13.52 0.23 -2.53
C MET A 346 -13.72 0.93 -1.19
N ILE A 347 -14.15 2.20 -1.20
CA ILE A 347 -14.43 2.96 0.03
C ILE A 347 -15.79 2.52 0.55
N THR A 348 -15.81 1.53 1.43
CA THR A 348 -17.05 0.94 1.95
C THR A 348 -17.60 1.66 3.18
N HIS A 349 -16.74 2.38 3.90
CA HIS A 349 -17.12 3.11 5.11
C HIS A 349 -16.44 4.47 5.18
N ILE A 350 -17.22 5.50 5.47
CA ILE A 350 -16.73 6.85 5.80
C ILE A 350 -16.96 7.06 7.29
N LEU A 351 -15.94 7.47 8.00
CA LEU A 351 -15.90 7.60 9.46
C LEU A 351 -15.39 8.99 9.84
N THR A 352 -15.60 9.37 11.09
CA THR A 352 -14.93 10.51 11.73
C THR A 352 -13.69 10.01 12.49
N LEU A 353 -12.83 10.93 12.94
CA LEU A 353 -11.67 10.57 13.77
C LEU A 353 -12.10 9.86 15.06
N ASP A 354 -13.25 10.25 15.63
CA ASP A 354 -13.78 9.62 16.85
C ASP A 354 -14.19 8.15 16.65
N ASP A 355 -14.53 7.76 15.44
CA ASP A 355 -14.89 6.40 15.06
C ASP A 355 -13.72 5.54 14.61
N ILE A 356 -12.46 6.01 14.72
CA ILE A 356 -11.30 5.33 14.12
C ILE A 356 -11.13 3.88 14.60
N ASN A 357 -11.34 3.62 15.88
CA ASN A 357 -11.28 2.25 16.43
C ASN A 357 -12.33 1.33 15.82
N LYS A 358 -13.55 1.83 15.57
CA LYS A 358 -14.59 1.10 14.86
C LYS A 358 -14.16 0.74 13.42
N GLY A 359 -13.34 1.57 12.80
CA GLY A 359 -12.76 1.26 11.48
C GLY A 359 -11.84 0.03 11.51
N PHE A 360 -11.05 -0.14 12.57
CA PHE A 360 -10.26 -1.35 12.80
C PHE A 360 -11.15 -2.57 13.09
N ASP A 361 -12.21 -2.43 13.90
CA ASP A 361 -13.17 -3.51 14.14
C ASP A 361 -13.81 -4.01 12.84
N LEU A 362 -14.28 -3.10 11.97
CA LEU A 362 -14.85 -3.43 10.66
C LEU A 362 -13.83 -4.16 9.76
N MET A 363 -12.57 -3.83 9.87
CA MET A 363 -11.49 -4.50 9.13
C MET A 363 -11.26 -5.92 9.67
N HIS A 364 -11.20 -6.12 10.98
CA HIS A 364 -11.06 -7.44 11.62
C HIS A 364 -12.23 -8.36 11.30
N GLU A 365 -13.45 -7.82 11.26
CA GLU A 365 -14.66 -8.56 10.90
C GLU A 365 -14.77 -8.86 9.40
N GLY A 366 -13.84 -8.36 8.59
CA GLY A 366 -13.85 -8.52 7.12
C GLY A 366 -14.99 -7.79 6.41
N LYS A 367 -15.67 -6.87 7.10
CA LYS A 367 -16.80 -6.07 6.60
C LYS A 367 -16.37 -4.86 5.77
N SER A 368 -15.12 -4.44 5.87
CA SER A 368 -14.56 -3.33 5.11
C SER A 368 -13.61 -3.81 4.03
N ILE A 369 -13.70 -3.22 2.83
CA ILE A 369 -12.61 -3.24 1.85
C ILE A 369 -11.63 -2.11 2.20
N ARG A 370 -12.17 -0.89 2.38
CA ARG A 370 -11.43 0.26 2.90
C ARG A 370 -12.38 1.16 3.71
N SER A 371 -11.96 1.48 4.93
CA SER A 371 -12.56 2.53 5.75
C SER A 371 -11.73 3.80 5.62
N VAL A 372 -12.38 4.95 5.49
CA VAL A 372 -11.75 6.27 5.37
C VAL A 372 -12.27 7.19 6.45
N VAL A 373 -11.37 7.82 7.18
CA VAL A 373 -11.66 8.91 8.12
C VAL A 373 -11.62 10.24 7.38
N VAL A 374 -12.65 11.07 7.55
CA VAL A 374 -12.73 12.43 7.00
C VAL A 374 -12.68 13.43 8.16
N TYR A 375 -11.92 14.50 8.01
CA TYR A 375 -11.66 15.53 9.01
C TYR A 375 -12.52 16.77 8.82
#